data_e364ddbb29f45f8744d9a26803de787e
#
_entry.id   e364ddbb29f45f8744d9a26803de787e
#
_cell.length_a   1.000
_cell.length_b   1.000
_cell.length_c   1.000
_cell.angle_alpha   90.00
_cell.angle_beta   90.00
_cell.angle_gamma   90.00
#
_symmetry.space_group_name_H-M   'P 1'
#
loop_
_entity.id
_entity.type
_entity.pdbx_description
1 polymer ?
#
loop_
_entity_poly.entity_id
_entity_poly.type
_entity_poly.pdbx_seq_one_letter_code
_entity_poly.pdbx_strand_id
1 'polypeptide(L)'
;MGLLEFNKLPINTLVGADWKTFKAITAGREIDAAYKGKYRLTKAVCRLLSPLASLQDRRYEKLLANQPLEHDPVFILGHWRSGTTFVHNVFSCDKHFGYNTTYQTVFPHLMMWGQPFFKKNMSWLMPDKRPTDNMELAVDLPQEEEFALSNMMPYTYYNFWFLPKYQQEYADKYLLFDDITDAELKVFEEVFTKLIKISLWNTQGTQFLSKNPPHTGRVKELVKMFPNAKFIYLMRNPYTVFESTRSFFTNTIQPLKLQDVSNEQLEENILSIYAKLYHKYESDKQFIPEGNLMEVKFEDFEADAMGMTENIYNSLSIPGFAEARGDIEKYVGGKKGYKKNKYKYDDRTIRLVEENWDFALKQWDYNL
;
A
#
# COMPACT_ATOMS: atom_id res chain seq x y z
N MET A 1 -8.99 16.70 -16.55
CA MET A 1 -7.81 17.57 -16.65
C MET A 1 -7.59 18.17 -15.27
N GLY A 2 -6.67 17.57 -14.49
CA GLY A 2 -6.38 18.02 -13.11
C GLY A 2 -5.84 19.46 -13.14
N LEU A 3 -6.42 20.34 -12.33
CA LEU A 3 -6.09 21.77 -12.31
C LEU A 3 -4.71 22.08 -11.69
N LEU A 4 -4.11 21.10 -10.98
CA LEU A 4 -2.84 21.28 -10.31
C LEU A 4 -1.87 20.14 -10.70
N GLU A 5 -0.67 20.49 -11.04
CA GLU A 5 0.41 19.52 -11.15
C GLU A 5 0.62 18.84 -9.78
N PHE A 6 0.55 17.53 -9.73
CA PHE A 6 0.66 16.75 -8.49
C PHE A 6 1.88 17.15 -7.63
N ASN A 7 3.00 17.47 -8.27
CA ASN A 7 4.24 17.92 -7.62
C ASN A 7 4.16 19.32 -6.99
N LYS A 8 3.15 20.11 -7.33
CA LYS A 8 2.96 21.49 -6.85
C LYS A 8 1.82 21.63 -5.84
N LEU A 9 1.25 20.52 -5.36
CA LEU A 9 0.20 20.57 -4.34
C LEU A 9 0.73 21.27 -3.08
N PRO A 10 0.02 22.30 -2.60
CA PRO A 10 0.44 23.04 -1.40
C PRO A 10 0.13 22.30 -0.08
N ILE A 11 -0.47 21.13 -0.17
CA ILE A 11 -0.83 20.23 0.94
C ILE A 11 -0.33 18.82 0.63
N ASN A 12 -0.23 17.99 1.65
CA ASN A 12 0.02 16.55 1.49
C ASN A 12 -1.18 15.71 1.98
N THR A 13 -1.11 14.40 1.84
CA THR A 13 -2.23 13.48 2.14
C THR A 13 -2.59 13.41 3.62
N LEU A 14 -1.76 13.93 4.54
CA LEU A 14 -2.12 14.07 5.97
C LEU A 14 -3.28 15.02 6.23
N VAL A 15 -3.80 15.73 5.22
CA VAL A 15 -5.03 16.52 5.37
C VAL A 15 -6.23 15.68 5.81
N GLY A 16 -6.22 14.39 5.53
CA GLY A 16 -7.27 13.46 5.94
C GLY A 16 -7.10 12.87 7.33
N ALA A 17 -5.98 13.13 8.00
CA ALA A 17 -5.77 12.66 9.37
C ALA A 17 -6.68 13.38 10.37
N ASP A 18 -7.02 12.72 11.46
CA ASP A 18 -7.55 13.42 12.62
C ASP A 18 -6.46 14.25 13.34
N TRP A 19 -6.88 15.22 14.14
CA TRP A 19 -5.96 16.14 14.81
C TRP A 19 -5.00 15.45 15.80
N LYS A 20 -5.44 14.37 16.46
CA LYS A 20 -4.61 13.60 17.40
C LYS A 20 -3.49 12.88 16.65
N THR A 21 -3.84 12.20 15.56
CA THR A 21 -2.91 11.48 14.68
C THR A 21 -1.90 12.44 14.03
N PHE A 22 -2.37 13.56 13.44
CA PHE A 22 -1.49 14.57 12.86
C PHE A 22 -0.46 15.11 13.87
N LYS A 23 -0.89 15.43 15.09
CA LYS A 23 0.02 15.88 16.14
C LYS A 23 1.04 14.82 16.51
N ALA A 24 0.60 13.57 16.68
CA ALA A 24 1.49 12.47 17.05
C ALA A 24 2.57 12.21 16.01
N ILE A 25 2.22 12.23 14.70
CA ILE A 25 3.17 12.05 13.60
C ILE A 25 4.22 13.18 13.57
N THR A 26 3.80 14.43 13.83
CA THR A 26 4.68 15.61 13.67
C THR A 26 5.34 16.08 14.96
N ALA A 27 5.00 15.49 16.12
CA ALA A 27 5.55 15.88 17.42
C ALA A 27 7.05 15.58 17.51
N GLY A 28 7.84 16.60 17.86
CA GLY A 28 9.30 16.45 17.98
C GLY A 28 10.04 16.24 16.66
N ARG A 29 9.34 16.29 15.52
CA ARG A 29 9.96 16.11 14.19
C ARG A 29 10.30 17.46 13.57
N GLU A 30 11.51 17.55 13.02
CA GLU A 30 11.94 18.73 12.28
C GLU A 30 11.13 18.89 10.99
N ILE A 31 10.72 20.12 10.69
CA ILE A 31 10.13 20.49 9.40
C ILE A 31 11.07 21.49 8.72
N ASP A 32 11.62 21.13 7.58
CA ASP A 32 12.57 21.97 6.87
C ASP A 32 11.93 23.30 6.41
N ALA A 33 12.70 24.36 6.38
CA ALA A 33 12.22 25.72 6.12
C ALA A 33 11.39 25.85 4.85
N ALA A 34 11.80 25.14 3.78
CA ALA A 34 11.12 25.12 2.48
C ALA A 34 9.69 24.59 2.55
N TYR A 35 9.38 23.71 3.52
CA TYR A 35 8.08 23.03 3.62
C TYR A 35 7.18 23.57 4.73
N LYS A 36 7.60 24.60 5.47
CA LYS A 36 6.77 25.21 6.55
C LYS A 36 5.41 25.71 6.06
N GLY A 37 5.34 26.21 4.82
CA GLY A 37 4.08 26.62 4.18
C GLY A 37 3.13 25.46 3.99
N LYS A 38 3.61 24.37 3.35
CA LYS A 38 2.86 23.12 3.15
C LYS A 38 2.40 22.53 4.49
N TYR A 39 3.29 22.43 5.46
CA TYR A 39 2.97 21.96 6.80
C TYR A 39 1.84 22.76 7.45
N ARG A 40 1.93 24.11 7.44
CA ARG A 40 0.92 24.99 8.06
C ARG A 40 -0.45 24.84 7.41
N LEU A 41 -0.49 24.77 6.07
CA LEU A 41 -1.75 24.61 5.34
C LEU A 41 -2.34 23.21 5.58
N THR A 42 -1.53 22.15 5.48
CA THR A 42 -1.97 20.77 5.80
C THR A 42 -2.52 20.70 7.24
N LYS A 43 -1.80 21.28 8.19
CA LYS A 43 -2.22 21.37 9.60
C LYS A 43 -3.57 22.08 9.78
N ALA A 44 -3.79 23.21 9.07
CA ALA A 44 -5.03 23.97 9.15
C ALA A 44 -6.21 23.17 8.59
N VAL A 45 -6.04 22.53 7.42
CA VAL A 45 -7.09 21.71 6.81
C VAL A 45 -7.39 20.48 7.69
N CYS A 46 -6.38 19.77 8.16
CA CYS A 46 -6.53 18.66 9.08
C CYS A 46 -7.33 19.06 10.33
N ARG A 47 -6.99 20.19 10.96
CA ARG A 47 -7.71 20.69 12.14
C ARG A 47 -9.16 21.05 11.84
N LEU A 48 -9.45 21.57 10.65
CA LEU A 48 -10.80 21.90 10.21
C LEU A 48 -11.66 20.65 9.98
N LEU A 49 -11.07 19.60 9.39
CA LEU A 49 -11.78 18.36 9.05
C LEU A 49 -11.90 17.40 10.25
N SER A 50 -10.99 17.48 11.21
CA SER A 50 -10.90 16.55 12.35
C SER A 50 -12.21 16.35 13.13
N PRO A 51 -13.05 17.37 13.39
CA PRO A 51 -14.33 17.15 14.08
C PRO A 51 -15.26 16.20 13.33
N LEU A 52 -15.14 16.10 12.00
CA LEU A 52 -15.97 15.24 11.18
C LEU A 52 -15.64 13.74 11.39
N ALA A 53 -14.41 13.43 11.83
CA ALA A 53 -14.01 12.07 12.17
C ALA A 53 -14.91 11.45 13.25
N SER A 54 -15.32 12.24 14.24
CA SER A 54 -16.21 11.78 15.30
C SER A 54 -17.61 11.39 14.82
N LEU A 55 -18.09 11.97 13.69
CA LEU A 55 -19.36 11.59 13.09
C LEU A 55 -19.26 10.21 12.45
N GLN A 56 -18.15 9.94 11.75
CA GLN A 56 -17.88 8.62 11.22
C GLN A 56 -17.73 7.57 12.33
N ASP A 57 -16.99 7.89 13.39
CA ASP A 57 -16.77 6.97 14.50
C ASP A 57 -18.08 6.54 15.15
N ARG A 58 -18.99 7.48 15.44
CA ARG A 58 -20.34 7.16 15.95
C ARG A 58 -21.13 6.27 14.98
N ARG A 59 -21.03 6.50 13.67
CA ARG A 59 -21.72 5.68 12.67
C ARG A 59 -21.11 4.30 12.56
N TYR A 60 -19.79 4.19 12.61
CA TYR A 60 -19.05 2.93 12.65
C TYR A 60 -19.46 2.11 13.88
N GLU A 61 -19.42 2.68 15.08
CA GLU A 61 -19.81 2.03 16.33
C GLU A 61 -21.24 1.45 16.24
N LYS A 62 -22.16 2.21 15.66
CA LYS A 62 -23.56 1.79 15.51
C LYS A 62 -23.74 0.66 14.51
N LEU A 63 -23.01 0.66 13.38
CA LEU A 63 -23.33 -0.19 12.24
C LEU A 63 -22.34 -1.37 12.07
N LEU A 64 -21.07 -1.19 12.39
CA LEU A 64 -20.01 -2.11 12.00
C LEU A 64 -19.15 -2.64 13.15
N ALA A 65 -19.06 -1.95 14.29
CA ALA A 65 -18.10 -2.31 15.33
C ALA A 65 -18.29 -3.76 15.80
N ASN A 66 -19.54 -4.18 16.02
CA ASN A 66 -19.89 -5.50 16.51
C ASN A 66 -20.16 -6.54 15.38
N GLN A 67 -20.02 -6.13 14.09
CA GLN A 67 -20.16 -7.08 12.99
C GLN A 67 -18.88 -7.92 12.88
N PRO A 68 -18.95 -9.26 12.86
CA PRO A 68 -17.79 -10.08 12.55
C PRO A 68 -17.37 -9.87 11.09
N LEU A 69 -16.13 -10.19 10.76
CA LEU A 69 -15.72 -10.42 9.38
C LEU A 69 -16.22 -11.79 8.96
N GLU A 70 -16.86 -11.87 7.79
CA GLU A 70 -17.38 -13.16 7.28
C GLU A 70 -16.25 -14.08 6.84
N HIS A 71 -15.19 -13.50 6.26
CA HIS A 71 -14.03 -14.21 5.77
C HIS A 71 -12.74 -13.47 6.18
N ASP A 72 -11.70 -14.24 6.47
CA ASP A 72 -10.36 -13.69 6.66
C ASP A 72 -9.83 -13.13 5.33
N PRO A 73 -8.97 -12.08 5.36
CA PRO A 73 -8.49 -11.41 4.16
C PRO A 73 -7.65 -12.28 3.22
N VAL A 74 -7.56 -11.85 1.96
CA VAL A 74 -6.52 -12.27 1.02
C VAL A 74 -5.47 -11.16 0.95
N PHE A 75 -4.20 -11.48 1.26
CA PHE A 75 -3.08 -10.55 1.26
C PHE A 75 -2.21 -10.74 0.03
N ILE A 76 -2.06 -9.69 -0.78
CA ILE A 76 -1.07 -9.61 -1.86
C ILE A 76 0.17 -8.94 -1.26
N LEU A 77 1.21 -9.75 -1.04
CA LEU A 77 2.49 -9.37 -0.47
C LEU A 77 3.54 -9.16 -1.57
N GLY A 78 4.64 -8.56 -1.20
CA GLY A 78 5.81 -8.31 -2.05
C GLY A 78 6.35 -6.90 -1.89
N HIS A 79 7.58 -6.70 -2.32
CA HIS A 79 8.21 -5.38 -2.29
C HIS A 79 7.50 -4.40 -3.24
N TRP A 80 7.62 -3.09 -2.99
CA TRP A 80 7.21 -2.07 -3.96
C TRP A 80 7.79 -2.39 -5.33
N ARG A 81 7.01 -2.15 -6.37
CA ARG A 81 7.41 -2.36 -7.77
C ARG A 81 7.57 -3.81 -8.21
N SER A 82 7.19 -4.79 -7.40
CA SER A 82 7.13 -6.20 -7.79
C SER A 82 5.88 -6.58 -8.59
N GLY A 83 5.07 -5.62 -9.04
CA GLY A 83 3.88 -5.90 -9.85
C GLY A 83 2.59 -6.13 -9.04
N THR A 84 2.65 -6.02 -7.73
CA THR A 84 1.51 -6.21 -6.81
C THR A 84 0.26 -5.41 -7.18
N THR A 85 0.42 -4.19 -7.76
CA THR A 85 -0.72 -3.38 -8.21
C THR A 85 -1.47 -4.02 -9.38
N PHE A 86 -0.77 -4.67 -10.32
CA PHE A 86 -1.43 -5.34 -11.45
C PHE A 86 -2.26 -6.53 -10.95
N VAL A 87 -1.67 -7.36 -10.08
CA VAL A 87 -2.39 -8.49 -9.46
C VAL A 87 -3.58 -8.00 -8.65
N HIS A 88 -3.42 -6.95 -7.84
CA HIS A 88 -4.51 -6.33 -7.07
C HIS A 88 -5.67 -5.92 -7.97
N ASN A 89 -5.38 -5.24 -9.08
CA ASN A 89 -6.41 -4.80 -10.02
C ASN A 89 -7.09 -5.97 -10.73
N VAL A 90 -6.37 -7.07 -11.03
CA VAL A 90 -6.96 -8.28 -11.61
C VAL A 90 -7.94 -8.92 -10.62
N PHE A 91 -7.51 -9.12 -9.38
CA PHE A 91 -8.36 -9.72 -8.35
C PHE A 91 -9.52 -8.82 -7.94
N SER A 92 -9.36 -7.49 -7.96
CA SER A 92 -10.44 -6.54 -7.65
C SER A 92 -11.57 -6.51 -8.68
N CYS A 93 -11.42 -7.19 -9.83
CA CYS A 93 -12.52 -7.41 -10.77
C CYS A 93 -13.55 -8.41 -10.25
N ASP A 94 -13.17 -9.26 -9.30
CA ASP A 94 -14.10 -10.13 -8.58
C ASP A 94 -14.87 -9.32 -7.52
N LYS A 95 -16.19 -9.25 -7.67
CA LYS A 95 -17.09 -8.51 -6.77
C LYS A 95 -17.21 -9.12 -5.37
N HIS A 96 -16.73 -10.35 -5.19
CA HIS A 96 -16.60 -10.96 -3.88
C HIS A 96 -15.60 -10.19 -3.01
N PHE A 97 -14.59 -9.59 -3.63
CA PHE A 97 -13.60 -8.81 -2.92
C PHE A 97 -14.03 -7.36 -2.68
N GLY A 98 -13.82 -6.92 -1.44
CA GLY A 98 -13.78 -5.50 -1.10
C GLY A 98 -12.34 -5.06 -0.81
N TYR A 99 -12.04 -3.80 -1.07
CA TYR A 99 -10.69 -3.25 -0.97
C TYR A 99 -10.70 -1.79 -0.50
N ASN A 100 -9.53 -1.32 -0.06
CA ASN A 100 -9.32 0.08 0.24
C ASN A 100 -9.23 0.89 -1.05
N THR A 101 -10.06 1.95 -1.18
CA THR A 101 -10.09 2.78 -2.38
C THR A 101 -9.11 3.95 -2.33
N THR A 102 -8.76 4.51 -3.50
CA THR A 102 -7.93 5.71 -3.58
C THR A 102 -8.52 6.89 -2.79
N TYR A 103 -9.84 7.08 -2.80
CA TYR A 103 -10.49 8.09 -1.95
C TYR A 103 -10.24 7.83 -0.46
N GLN A 104 -10.35 6.57 -0.03
CA GLN A 104 -10.17 6.17 1.36
C GLN A 104 -8.73 6.40 1.85
N THR A 105 -7.72 6.32 0.97
CA THR A 105 -6.33 6.61 1.34
C THR A 105 -6.13 8.05 1.83
N VAL A 106 -6.88 8.99 1.28
CA VAL A 106 -6.78 10.41 1.65
C VAL A 106 -7.78 10.79 2.74
N PHE A 107 -9.01 10.27 2.67
CA PHE A 107 -10.09 10.64 3.60
C PHE A 107 -10.71 9.44 4.32
N PRO A 108 -9.91 8.64 5.08
CA PRO A 108 -10.43 7.44 5.75
C PRO A 108 -11.49 7.77 6.82
N HIS A 109 -11.49 8.98 7.35
CA HIS A 109 -12.45 9.46 8.35
C HIS A 109 -13.75 10.04 7.74
N LEU A 110 -13.88 10.07 6.41
CA LEU A 110 -15.04 10.63 5.71
C LEU A 110 -15.71 9.61 4.76
N MET A 111 -15.54 8.31 5.04
CA MET A 111 -16.10 7.23 4.23
C MET A 111 -17.60 7.04 4.47
N MET A 112 -18.02 7.09 5.74
CA MET A 112 -19.40 6.83 6.12
C MET A 112 -20.22 8.11 6.28
N TRP A 113 -19.59 9.28 6.17
CA TRP A 113 -20.23 10.58 6.25
C TRP A 113 -19.61 11.57 5.27
N GLY A 114 -20.46 12.26 4.47
CA GLY A 114 -20.01 13.30 3.52
C GLY A 114 -19.24 12.78 2.29
N GLN A 115 -19.06 11.47 2.13
CA GLN A 115 -18.29 10.87 1.06
C GLN A 115 -18.60 11.41 -0.34
N PRO A 116 -19.87 11.55 -0.79
CA PRO A 116 -20.15 12.01 -2.15
C PRO A 116 -19.59 13.41 -2.47
N PHE A 117 -19.65 14.30 -1.48
CA PHE A 117 -19.11 15.65 -1.62
C PHE A 117 -17.59 15.66 -1.73
N PHE A 118 -16.89 15.02 -0.79
CA PHE A 118 -15.42 14.99 -0.77
C PHE A 118 -14.86 14.20 -1.95
N LYS A 119 -15.48 13.08 -2.31
CA LYS A 119 -15.10 12.25 -3.45
C LYS A 119 -15.20 12.99 -4.77
N LYS A 120 -16.30 13.75 -5.00
CA LYS A 120 -16.46 14.58 -6.19
C LYS A 120 -15.36 15.64 -6.29
N ASN A 121 -15.05 16.33 -5.19
CA ASN A 121 -13.99 17.34 -5.18
C ASN A 121 -12.60 16.72 -5.40
N MET A 122 -12.32 15.57 -4.79
CA MET A 122 -11.05 14.85 -5.00
C MET A 122 -10.91 14.40 -6.46
N SER A 123 -11.97 13.82 -7.05
CA SER A 123 -11.97 13.39 -8.46
C SER A 123 -11.65 14.55 -9.43
N TRP A 124 -12.15 15.75 -9.12
CA TRP A 124 -11.88 16.93 -9.95
C TRP A 124 -10.42 17.43 -9.86
N LEU A 125 -9.75 17.22 -8.70
CA LEU A 125 -8.37 17.63 -8.46
C LEU A 125 -7.34 16.60 -8.89
N MET A 126 -7.74 15.32 -9.02
CA MET A 126 -6.83 14.22 -9.32
C MET A 126 -6.46 14.17 -10.81
N PRO A 127 -5.21 13.78 -11.14
CA PRO A 127 -4.85 13.41 -12.51
C PRO A 127 -5.46 12.07 -12.89
N ASP A 128 -5.76 11.86 -14.18
CA ASP A 128 -6.32 10.60 -14.68
C ASP A 128 -5.33 9.42 -14.65
N LYS A 129 -4.03 9.70 -14.54
CA LYS A 129 -2.96 8.72 -14.51
C LYS A 129 -1.94 9.04 -13.44
N ARG A 130 -1.34 8.00 -12.86
CA ARG A 130 -0.23 8.15 -11.94
C ARG A 130 0.99 8.73 -12.67
N PRO A 131 1.65 9.77 -12.13
CA PRO A 131 2.86 10.33 -12.74
C PRO A 131 4.04 9.34 -12.83
N THR A 132 4.05 8.30 -11.99
CA THR A 132 5.18 7.37 -11.81
C THR A 132 5.19 6.18 -12.77
N ASP A 133 4.03 5.74 -13.25
CA ASP A 133 3.91 4.51 -14.06
C ASP A 133 2.77 4.52 -15.07
N ASN A 134 2.14 5.65 -15.32
CA ASN A 134 1.03 5.83 -16.26
C ASN A 134 -0.19 4.92 -15.99
N MET A 135 -0.26 4.26 -14.82
CA MET A 135 -1.46 3.51 -14.44
C MET A 135 -2.63 4.46 -14.21
N GLU A 136 -3.81 4.00 -14.56
CA GLU A 136 -5.06 4.72 -14.31
C GLU A 136 -5.21 5.06 -12.83
N LEU A 137 -5.67 6.27 -12.54
CA LEU A 137 -5.91 6.76 -11.19
C LEU A 137 -7.33 7.32 -11.11
N ALA A 138 -8.18 6.67 -10.34
CA ALA A 138 -9.53 7.13 -10.06
C ALA A 138 -9.86 6.92 -8.58
N VAL A 139 -10.81 7.67 -8.08
CA VAL A 139 -11.17 7.70 -6.64
C VAL A 139 -11.67 6.34 -6.12
N ASP A 140 -12.23 5.51 -7.00
CA ASP A 140 -12.79 4.20 -6.66
C ASP A 140 -11.85 3.03 -6.92
N LEU A 141 -10.70 3.26 -7.55
CA LEU A 141 -9.75 2.20 -7.81
C LEU A 141 -9.08 1.72 -6.51
N PRO A 142 -8.72 0.42 -6.45
CA PRO A 142 -8.03 -0.16 -5.31
C PRO A 142 -6.67 0.51 -5.07
N GLN A 143 -6.31 0.70 -3.81
CA GLN A 143 -5.08 1.36 -3.40
C GLN A 143 -4.55 0.76 -2.09
N GLU A 144 -3.27 1.03 -1.80
CA GLU A 144 -2.56 0.56 -0.60
C GLU A 144 -3.16 1.12 0.68
N GLU A 145 -3.41 0.23 1.65
CA GLU A 145 -4.03 0.58 2.92
C GLU A 145 -3.15 1.47 3.79
N GLU A 146 -1.83 1.38 3.65
CA GLU A 146 -0.89 2.10 4.50
C GLU A 146 -1.09 3.61 4.43
N PHE A 147 -1.51 4.15 3.28
CA PHE A 147 -1.85 5.57 3.18
C PHE A 147 -3.07 5.96 4.03
N ALA A 148 -4.09 5.08 4.07
CA ALA A 148 -5.26 5.30 4.93
C ALA A 148 -4.85 5.15 6.40
N LEU A 149 -4.08 4.11 6.74
CA LEU A 149 -3.59 3.87 8.09
C LEU A 149 -2.76 5.04 8.62
N SER A 150 -1.92 5.69 7.77
CA SER A 150 -1.15 6.88 8.15
C SER A 150 -2.04 8.08 8.54
N ASN A 151 -3.27 8.13 8.03
CA ASN A 151 -4.25 9.14 8.41
C ASN A 151 -5.09 8.75 9.65
N MET A 152 -5.08 7.46 10.03
CA MET A 152 -5.88 6.93 11.14
C MET A 152 -5.08 6.71 12.42
N MET A 153 -3.75 6.51 12.32
CA MET A 153 -2.86 6.29 13.46
C MET A 153 -1.42 6.71 13.16
N PRO A 154 -0.57 7.02 14.16
CA PRO A 154 0.81 7.40 13.95
C PRO A 154 1.77 6.21 13.73
N TYR A 155 1.33 4.97 13.91
CA TYR A 155 2.14 3.74 13.97
C TYR A 155 2.21 3.05 12.61
N THR A 156 2.67 3.78 11.56
CA THR A 156 2.72 3.31 10.18
C THR A 156 4.04 3.62 9.51
N TYR A 157 4.46 2.73 8.62
CA TYR A 157 5.68 2.93 7.87
C TYR A 157 5.58 4.12 6.90
N TYR A 158 4.40 4.40 6.30
CA TYR A 158 4.25 5.47 5.31
C TYR A 158 4.37 6.90 5.86
N ASN A 159 4.57 7.05 7.16
CA ASN A 159 5.00 8.33 7.72
C ASN A 159 6.33 8.82 7.13
N PHE A 160 7.17 7.91 6.58
CA PHE A 160 8.40 8.29 5.89
C PHE A 160 8.17 9.12 4.62
N TRP A 161 7.01 9.01 3.96
CA TRP A 161 6.69 9.88 2.83
C TRP A 161 6.62 11.36 3.22
N PHE A 162 6.26 11.64 4.45
CA PHE A 162 6.18 12.99 5.00
C PHE A 162 7.49 13.41 5.69
N LEU A 163 8.13 12.47 6.35
CA LEU A 163 9.30 12.66 7.21
C LEU A 163 10.43 11.70 6.81
N PRO A 164 11.01 11.86 5.61
CA PRO A 164 11.94 10.90 5.04
C PRO A 164 13.27 10.75 5.79
N LYS A 165 13.70 11.76 6.58
CA LYS A 165 14.88 11.64 7.43
C LYS A 165 14.77 10.53 8.48
N TYR A 166 13.55 10.06 8.78
CA TYR A 166 13.26 9.03 9.79
C TYR A 166 12.87 7.67 9.16
N GLN A 167 13.17 7.46 7.88
CA GLN A 167 12.71 6.27 7.14
C GLN A 167 13.18 4.96 7.78
N GLN A 168 14.43 4.88 8.25
CA GLN A 168 14.96 3.67 8.91
C GLN A 168 14.27 3.40 10.25
N GLU A 169 14.05 4.45 11.07
CA GLU A 169 13.29 4.34 12.32
C GLU A 169 11.88 3.77 12.08
N TYR A 170 11.18 4.31 11.07
CA TYR A 170 9.85 3.80 10.69
C TYR A 170 9.91 2.39 10.11
N ALA A 171 11.01 2.02 9.44
CA ALA A 171 11.15 0.67 8.91
C ALA A 171 11.29 -0.36 10.03
N ASP A 172 12.24 -0.15 10.95
CA ASP A 172 12.48 -1.09 12.04
C ASP A 172 11.22 -1.22 12.93
N LYS A 173 10.58 -0.10 13.25
CA LYS A 173 9.44 -0.09 14.18
C LYS A 173 8.11 -0.47 13.54
N TYR A 174 7.80 0.04 12.34
CA TYR A 174 6.44 -0.05 11.78
C TYR A 174 6.34 -0.79 10.45
N LEU A 175 7.46 -1.11 9.78
CA LEU A 175 7.47 -1.99 8.64
C LEU A 175 7.68 -3.45 9.08
N LEU A 176 8.66 -3.67 9.97
CA LEU A 176 9.08 -5.00 10.40
C LEU A 176 8.42 -5.44 11.71
N PHE A 177 7.87 -4.50 12.47
CA PHE A 177 7.30 -4.71 13.81
C PHE A 177 8.28 -5.27 14.84
N ASP A 178 9.60 -5.12 14.61
CA ASP A 178 10.62 -5.65 15.53
C ASP A 178 10.64 -4.88 16.85
N ASP A 179 10.45 -3.55 16.82
CA ASP A 179 10.47 -2.65 17.98
C ASP A 179 9.07 -2.06 18.31
N ILE A 180 7.99 -2.64 17.79
CA ILE A 180 6.64 -2.20 18.11
C ILE A 180 6.27 -2.63 19.53
N THR A 181 5.68 -1.73 20.32
CA THR A 181 5.17 -2.08 21.65
C THR A 181 3.81 -2.76 21.57
N ASP A 182 3.45 -3.56 22.58
CA ASP A 182 2.14 -4.22 22.65
C ASP A 182 0.98 -3.22 22.55
N ALA A 183 1.14 -2.02 23.14
CA ALA A 183 0.13 -0.97 23.07
C ALA A 183 -0.03 -0.41 21.64
N GLU A 184 1.06 -0.21 20.92
CA GLU A 184 1.04 0.24 19.52
C GLU A 184 0.48 -0.86 18.59
N LEU A 185 0.88 -2.10 18.83
CA LEU A 185 0.37 -3.26 18.08
C LEU A 185 -1.15 -3.39 18.25
N LYS A 186 -1.66 -3.27 19.47
CA LYS A 186 -3.09 -3.29 19.74
C LYS A 186 -3.84 -2.18 18.99
N VAL A 187 -3.28 -0.98 18.93
CA VAL A 187 -3.87 0.13 18.15
C VAL A 187 -3.87 -0.22 16.67
N PHE A 188 -2.78 -0.83 16.15
CA PHE A 188 -2.72 -1.28 14.77
C PHE A 188 -3.83 -2.30 14.46
N GLU A 189 -4.00 -3.31 15.30
CA GLU A 189 -5.03 -4.35 15.15
C GLU A 189 -6.44 -3.76 15.11
N GLU A 190 -6.76 -2.86 16.06
CA GLU A 190 -8.06 -2.20 16.15
C GLU A 190 -8.33 -1.31 14.92
N VAL A 191 -7.35 -0.48 14.53
CA VAL A 191 -7.49 0.46 13.42
C VAL A 191 -7.52 -0.26 12.08
N PHE A 192 -6.71 -1.30 11.88
CA PHE A 192 -6.70 -2.08 10.65
C PHE A 192 -8.00 -2.87 10.49
N THR A 193 -8.50 -3.50 11.54
CA THR A 193 -9.81 -4.16 11.52
C THR A 193 -10.95 -3.18 11.19
N LYS A 194 -10.91 -1.97 11.76
CA LYS A 194 -11.87 -0.91 11.45
C LYS A 194 -11.80 -0.49 9.98
N LEU A 195 -10.59 -0.32 9.44
CA LEU A 195 -10.37 0.00 8.02
C LEU A 195 -10.95 -1.07 7.11
N ILE A 196 -10.69 -2.36 7.38
CA ILE A 196 -11.26 -3.49 6.64
C ILE A 196 -12.78 -3.42 6.61
N LYS A 197 -13.42 -3.31 7.77
CA LYS A 197 -14.89 -3.26 7.88
C LYS A 197 -15.49 -2.09 7.09
N ILE A 198 -14.89 -0.91 7.17
CA ILE A 198 -15.35 0.26 6.42
C ILE A 198 -15.13 0.07 4.90
N SER A 199 -14.03 -0.56 4.49
CA SER A 199 -13.74 -0.85 3.08
C SER A 199 -14.76 -1.84 2.51
N LEU A 200 -15.05 -2.93 3.21
CA LEU A 200 -16.09 -3.90 2.84
C LEU A 200 -17.47 -3.25 2.75
N TRP A 201 -17.83 -2.43 3.75
CA TRP A 201 -19.08 -1.68 3.73
C TRP A 201 -19.17 -0.73 2.53
N ASN A 202 -18.07 -0.10 2.14
CA ASN A 202 -18.03 0.84 1.00
C ASN A 202 -18.11 0.14 -0.34
N THR A 203 -17.41 -0.98 -0.51
CA THR A 203 -17.32 -1.71 -1.78
C THR A 203 -18.39 -2.80 -1.94
N GLN A 204 -19.11 -3.14 -0.87
CA GLN A 204 -20.09 -4.22 -0.78
C GLN A 204 -19.49 -5.62 -1.05
N GLY A 205 -18.18 -5.76 -0.86
CA GLY A 205 -17.50 -7.05 -0.88
C GLY A 205 -17.68 -7.80 0.43
N THR A 206 -17.53 -9.14 0.40
CA THR A 206 -17.65 -10.02 1.57
C THR A 206 -16.30 -10.46 2.12
N GLN A 207 -15.23 -10.44 1.30
CA GLN A 207 -13.85 -10.75 1.70
C GLN A 207 -12.92 -9.59 1.36
N PHE A 208 -12.05 -9.22 2.30
CA PHE A 208 -11.11 -8.12 2.07
C PHE A 208 -9.90 -8.56 1.25
N LEU A 209 -9.63 -7.84 0.17
CA LEU A 209 -8.43 -7.97 -0.64
C LEU A 209 -7.44 -6.86 -0.26
N SER A 210 -6.38 -7.24 0.38
CA SER A 210 -5.29 -6.36 0.80
C SER A 210 -4.17 -6.37 -0.23
N LYS A 211 -3.65 -5.20 -0.57
CA LYS A 211 -2.38 -5.05 -1.28
C LYS A 211 -1.60 -3.92 -0.67
N ASN A 212 -0.68 -4.26 0.21
CA ASN A 212 0.09 -3.30 0.99
C ASN A 212 1.53 -3.84 1.17
N PRO A 213 2.53 -3.32 0.46
CA PRO A 213 3.90 -3.81 0.58
C PRO A 213 4.42 -3.90 2.03
N PRO A 214 4.10 -2.96 2.95
CA PRO A 214 4.44 -3.10 4.36
C PRO A 214 3.94 -4.38 5.04
N HIS A 215 2.85 -4.98 4.59
CA HIS A 215 2.34 -6.23 5.17
C HIS A 215 3.29 -7.42 4.95
N THR A 216 4.20 -7.32 3.99
CA THR A 216 5.25 -8.32 3.77
C THR A 216 6.17 -8.48 5.00
N GLY A 217 6.38 -7.42 5.77
CA GLY A 217 7.16 -7.47 7.02
C GLY A 217 6.33 -7.78 8.28
N ARG A 218 5.03 -8.05 8.13
CA ARG A 218 4.08 -8.20 9.26
C ARG A 218 3.33 -9.53 9.23
N VAL A 219 3.83 -10.50 8.45
CA VAL A 219 3.14 -11.79 8.18
C VAL A 219 2.77 -12.50 9.46
N LYS A 220 3.66 -12.58 10.42
CA LYS A 220 3.43 -13.25 11.71
C LYS A 220 2.23 -12.65 12.46
N GLU A 221 2.14 -11.33 12.52
CA GLU A 221 1.05 -10.62 13.19
C GLU A 221 -0.27 -10.74 12.41
N LEU A 222 -0.21 -10.69 11.08
CA LEU A 222 -1.40 -10.90 10.23
C LEU A 222 -1.98 -12.31 10.38
N VAL A 223 -1.14 -13.33 10.49
CA VAL A 223 -1.60 -14.71 10.77
C VAL A 223 -2.26 -14.81 12.14
N LYS A 224 -1.74 -14.10 13.16
CA LYS A 224 -2.40 -14.06 14.49
C LYS A 224 -3.76 -13.39 14.45
N MET A 225 -3.90 -12.29 13.69
CA MET A 225 -5.16 -11.57 13.53
C MET A 225 -6.17 -12.36 12.68
N PHE A 226 -5.70 -13.07 11.66
CA PHE A 226 -6.50 -13.74 10.62
C PHE A 226 -5.94 -15.12 10.33
N PRO A 227 -6.24 -16.13 11.16
CA PRO A 227 -5.62 -17.47 11.07
C PRO A 227 -5.91 -18.23 9.76
N ASN A 228 -7.01 -17.89 9.06
CA ASN A 228 -7.39 -18.51 7.79
C ASN A 228 -7.08 -17.63 6.57
N ALA A 229 -6.37 -16.50 6.76
CA ALA A 229 -6.00 -15.61 5.68
C ALA A 229 -5.20 -16.33 4.59
N LYS A 230 -5.36 -15.85 3.34
CA LYS A 230 -4.60 -16.35 2.19
C LYS A 230 -3.55 -15.34 1.80
N PHE A 231 -2.39 -15.83 1.38
CA PHE A 231 -1.23 -15.00 1.07
C PHE A 231 -0.73 -15.30 -0.35
N ILE A 232 -0.61 -14.26 -1.15
CA ILE A 232 -0.01 -14.28 -2.50
C ILE A 232 1.25 -13.45 -2.43
N TYR A 233 2.41 -14.07 -2.44
CA TYR A 233 3.68 -13.35 -2.42
C TYR A 233 4.23 -13.20 -3.84
N LEU A 234 4.45 -11.94 -4.24
CA LEU A 234 4.99 -11.60 -5.55
C LEU A 234 6.45 -11.18 -5.43
N MET A 235 7.27 -11.89 -6.19
CA MET A 235 8.65 -11.48 -6.46
C MET A 235 8.79 -11.06 -7.91
N ARG A 236 9.83 -10.30 -8.18
CA ARG A 236 10.18 -9.79 -9.49
C ARG A 236 11.68 -9.64 -9.59
N ASN A 237 12.21 -9.64 -10.83
CA ASN A 237 13.62 -9.43 -11.10
C ASN A 237 14.19 -8.25 -10.28
N PRO A 238 15.17 -8.50 -9.36
CA PRO A 238 15.70 -7.50 -8.43
C PRO A 238 16.28 -6.25 -9.10
N TYR A 239 16.91 -6.38 -10.26
CA TYR A 239 17.42 -5.22 -11.02
C TYR A 239 16.29 -4.30 -11.46
N THR A 240 15.19 -4.87 -11.95
CA THR A 240 13.98 -4.11 -12.31
C THR A 240 13.35 -3.47 -11.07
N VAL A 241 13.28 -4.19 -9.95
CA VAL A 241 12.71 -3.68 -8.69
C VAL A 241 13.53 -2.48 -8.19
N PHE A 242 14.86 -2.57 -8.19
CA PHE A 242 15.73 -1.50 -7.74
C PHE A 242 15.53 -0.22 -8.56
N GLU A 243 15.68 -0.29 -9.89
CA GLU A 243 15.53 0.87 -10.77
C GLU A 243 14.12 1.48 -10.69
N SER A 244 13.11 0.63 -10.68
CA SER A 244 11.73 1.07 -10.59
C SER A 244 11.41 1.70 -9.23
N THR A 245 11.98 1.19 -8.14
CA THR A 245 11.78 1.73 -6.79
C THR A 245 12.50 3.06 -6.63
N ARG A 246 13.73 3.19 -7.13
CA ARG A 246 14.48 4.43 -7.14
C ARG A 246 13.70 5.55 -7.84
N SER A 247 13.23 5.28 -9.06
CA SER A 247 12.40 6.23 -9.80
C SER A 247 11.07 6.55 -9.09
N PHE A 248 10.40 5.54 -8.56
CA PHE A 248 9.13 5.69 -7.85
C PHE A 248 9.28 6.53 -6.58
N PHE A 249 10.26 6.24 -5.74
CA PHE A 249 10.47 6.97 -4.49
C PHE A 249 10.86 8.42 -4.75
N THR A 250 11.80 8.67 -5.68
CA THR A 250 12.20 10.01 -6.05
C THR A 250 11.02 10.87 -6.50
N ASN A 251 10.12 10.31 -7.32
CA ASN A 251 8.97 11.05 -7.83
C ASN A 251 7.83 11.18 -6.82
N THR A 252 7.56 10.14 -6.03
CA THR A 252 6.44 10.12 -5.08
C THR A 252 6.71 10.95 -3.84
N ILE A 253 7.95 10.99 -3.37
CA ILE A 253 8.30 11.73 -2.16
C ILE A 253 8.15 13.24 -2.33
N GLN A 254 8.39 13.78 -3.54
CA GLN A 254 8.41 15.22 -3.80
C GLN A 254 7.13 15.96 -3.41
N PRO A 255 5.93 15.52 -3.81
CA PRO A 255 4.69 16.18 -3.41
C PRO A 255 4.34 16.02 -1.94
N LEU A 256 4.82 14.96 -1.27
CA LEU A 256 4.40 14.58 0.07
C LEU A 256 5.31 15.10 1.17
N LYS A 257 6.62 15.20 0.92
CA LYS A 257 7.65 15.45 1.92
C LYS A 257 7.53 16.79 2.64
N LEU A 258 7.99 16.79 3.88
CA LEU A 258 8.16 17.94 4.76
C LEU A 258 9.64 18.14 5.15
N GLN A 259 10.53 17.32 4.59
CA GLN A 259 11.97 17.33 4.82
C GLN A 259 12.68 16.94 3.53
N ASP A 260 13.90 17.42 3.35
CA ASP A 260 14.78 16.98 2.27
C ASP A 260 15.64 15.78 2.71
N VAL A 261 15.86 14.89 1.78
CA VAL A 261 16.79 13.76 1.87
C VAL A 261 17.59 13.69 0.58
N SER A 262 18.88 13.35 0.65
CA SER A 262 19.72 13.23 -0.53
C SER A 262 19.36 11.99 -1.36
N ASN A 263 19.73 11.98 -2.64
CA ASN A 263 19.50 10.83 -3.50
C ASN A 263 20.32 9.62 -3.03
N GLU A 264 21.51 9.85 -2.50
CA GLU A 264 22.39 8.82 -1.95
C GLU A 264 21.73 8.14 -0.74
N GLN A 265 21.21 8.94 0.20
CA GLN A 265 20.51 8.40 1.38
C GLN A 265 19.23 7.64 0.99
N LEU A 266 18.50 8.13 -0.02
CA LEU A 266 17.31 7.44 -0.52
C LEU A 266 17.68 6.09 -1.14
N GLU A 267 18.77 6.02 -1.91
CA GLU A 267 19.27 4.79 -2.52
C GLU A 267 19.74 3.78 -1.47
N GLU A 268 20.52 4.22 -0.47
CA GLU A 268 20.94 3.38 0.65
C GLU A 268 19.73 2.81 1.41
N ASN A 269 18.71 3.65 1.65
CA ASN A 269 17.48 3.20 2.29
C ASN A 269 16.75 2.15 1.45
N ILE A 270 16.67 2.29 0.12
CA ILE A 270 16.04 1.32 -0.78
C ILE A 270 16.76 -0.03 -0.68
N LEU A 271 18.11 -0.03 -0.74
CA LEU A 271 18.90 -1.25 -0.65
C LEU A 271 18.71 -1.96 0.68
N SER A 272 18.84 -1.22 1.78
CA SER A 272 18.71 -1.74 3.14
C SER A 272 17.30 -2.27 3.43
N ILE A 273 16.25 -1.51 3.07
CA ILE A 273 14.86 -1.86 3.38
C ILE A 273 14.41 -3.08 2.58
N TYR A 274 14.84 -3.22 1.31
CA TYR A 274 14.54 -4.42 0.55
C TYR A 274 15.11 -5.66 1.24
N ALA A 275 16.39 -5.62 1.64
CA ALA A 275 17.02 -6.75 2.31
C ALA A 275 16.33 -7.09 3.63
N LYS A 276 16.05 -6.08 4.48
CA LYS A 276 15.33 -6.28 5.75
C LYS A 276 13.95 -6.91 5.52
N LEU A 277 13.18 -6.37 4.59
CA LEU A 277 11.83 -6.84 4.29
C LEU A 277 11.83 -8.27 3.74
N TYR A 278 12.78 -8.58 2.87
CA TYR A 278 12.96 -9.92 2.31
C TYR A 278 13.28 -10.94 3.41
N HIS A 279 14.29 -10.67 4.23
CA HIS A 279 14.68 -11.58 5.31
C HIS A 279 13.58 -11.75 6.36
N LYS A 280 12.84 -10.68 6.66
CA LYS A 280 11.70 -10.76 7.57
C LYS A 280 10.60 -11.66 7.01
N TYR A 281 10.26 -11.50 5.72
CA TYR A 281 9.30 -12.37 5.05
C TYR A 281 9.75 -13.84 5.07
N GLU A 282 11.00 -14.12 4.69
CA GLU A 282 11.55 -15.49 4.69
C GLU A 282 11.51 -16.13 6.09
N SER A 283 11.76 -15.34 7.12
CA SER A 283 11.64 -15.78 8.52
C SER A 283 10.19 -16.03 8.93
N ASP A 284 9.25 -15.17 8.50
CA ASP A 284 7.89 -15.18 9.02
C ASP A 284 6.93 -16.05 8.21
N LYS A 285 7.24 -16.38 6.95
CA LYS A 285 6.37 -17.23 6.11
C LYS A 285 6.08 -18.61 6.69
N GLN A 286 6.95 -19.13 7.57
CA GLN A 286 6.73 -20.39 8.28
C GLN A 286 5.51 -20.39 9.22
N PHE A 287 5.01 -19.21 9.61
CA PHE A 287 3.81 -19.08 10.43
C PHE A 287 2.52 -19.20 9.62
N ILE A 288 2.60 -19.10 8.27
CA ILE A 288 1.43 -19.25 7.41
C ILE A 288 1.03 -20.73 7.37
N PRO A 289 -0.25 -21.06 7.64
CA PRO A 289 -0.71 -22.44 7.56
C PRO A 289 -0.48 -23.04 6.17
N GLU A 290 -0.21 -24.34 6.14
CA GLU A 290 -0.05 -25.09 4.88
C GLU A 290 -1.28 -24.90 3.98
N GLY A 291 -1.06 -24.67 2.67
CA GLY A 291 -2.11 -24.39 1.70
C GLY A 291 -2.66 -22.94 1.70
N ASN A 292 -2.11 -22.05 2.54
CA ASN A 292 -2.53 -20.66 2.59
C ASN A 292 -1.53 -19.68 1.97
N LEU A 293 -0.41 -20.14 1.42
CA LEU A 293 0.60 -19.33 0.74
C LEU A 293 0.82 -19.80 -0.71
N MET A 294 0.85 -18.87 -1.64
CA MET A 294 1.37 -19.08 -2.99
C MET A 294 2.41 -18.02 -3.33
N GLU A 295 3.61 -18.46 -3.68
CA GLU A 295 4.70 -17.59 -4.12
C GLU A 295 4.75 -17.58 -5.66
N VAL A 296 4.79 -16.39 -6.27
CA VAL A 296 4.62 -16.21 -7.72
C VAL A 296 5.68 -15.26 -8.26
N LYS A 297 6.40 -15.64 -9.32
CA LYS A 297 7.19 -14.69 -10.11
C LYS A 297 6.25 -13.80 -10.91
N PHE A 298 6.46 -12.49 -10.82
CA PHE A 298 5.63 -11.53 -11.56
C PHE A 298 5.72 -11.75 -13.08
N GLU A 299 6.86 -12.15 -13.57
CA GLU A 299 7.10 -12.46 -14.98
C GLU A 299 6.18 -13.59 -15.48
N ASP A 300 5.96 -14.63 -14.69
CA ASP A 300 5.05 -15.73 -15.01
C ASP A 300 3.59 -15.27 -14.97
N PHE A 301 3.22 -14.48 -13.95
CA PHE A 301 1.88 -13.88 -13.87
C PHE A 301 1.60 -12.97 -15.07
N GLU A 302 2.58 -12.20 -15.50
CA GLU A 302 2.44 -11.28 -16.60
C GLU A 302 2.36 -12.00 -17.96
N ALA A 303 3.06 -13.12 -18.12
CA ALA A 303 3.03 -13.95 -19.33
C ALA A 303 1.66 -14.61 -19.55
N ASP A 304 1.04 -15.08 -18.48
CA ASP A 304 -0.31 -15.68 -18.49
C ASP A 304 -1.13 -15.25 -17.27
N ALA A 305 -1.63 -14.02 -17.29
CA ALA A 305 -2.38 -13.47 -16.17
C ALA A 305 -3.68 -14.24 -15.88
N MET A 306 -4.34 -14.79 -16.91
CA MET A 306 -5.59 -15.55 -16.71
C MET A 306 -5.32 -16.91 -16.09
N GLY A 307 -4.43 -17.72 -16.68
CA GLY A 307 -4.09 -19.03 -16.14
C GLY A 307 -3.46 -18.96 -14.75
N MET A 308 -2.61 -17.97 -14.49
CA MET A 308 -2.02 -17.79 -13.19
C MET A 308 -3.07 -17.35 -12.15
N THR A 309 -4.03 -16.48 -12.51
CA THR A 309 -5.12 -16.11 -11.62
C THR A 309 -5.96 -17.35 -11.26
N GLU A 310 -6.37 -18.15 -12.24
CA GLU A 310 -7.12 -19.41 -12.00
C GLU A 310 -6.33 -20.36 -11.08
N ASN A 311 -5.03 -20.50 -11.34
CA ASN A 311 -4.14 -21.33 -10.51
C ASN A 311 -4.09 -20.82 -9.04
N ILE A 312 -4.00 -19.51 -8.82
CA ILE A 312 -3.99 -18.92 -7.47
C ILE A 312 -5.32 -19.20 -6.74
N TYR A 313 -6.48 -19.00 -7.41
CA TYR A 313 -7.78 -19.30 -6.83
C TYR A 313 -7.90 -20.76 -6.40
N ASN A 314 -7.47 -21.69 -7.28
CA ASN A 314 -7.52 -23.12 -7.01
C ASN A 314 -6.55 -23.53 -5.88
N SER A 315 -5.30 -23.08 -5.95
CA SER A 315 -4.25 -23.46 -4.99
C SER A 315 -4.54 -22.95 -3.58
N LEU A 316 -5.10 -21.75 -3.46
CA LEU A 316 -5.46 -21.15 -2.18
C LEU A 316 -6.92 -21.44 -1.76
N SER A 317 -7.68 -22.20 -2.55
CA SER A 317 -9.09 -22.48 -2.32
C SER A 317 -9.94 -21.21 -2.13
N ILE A 318 -9.68 -20.19 -2.96
CA ILE A 318 -10.47 -18.96 -3.00
C ILE A 318 -11.72 -19.24 -3.84
N PRO A 319 -12.94 -18.99 -3.34
CA PRO A 319 -14.17 -19.24 -4.10
C PRO A 319 -14.42 -18.14 -5.15
N GLY A 320 -15.30 -18.41 -6.13
CA GLY A 320 -15.89 -17.37 -7.00
C GLY A 320 -15.16 -17.12 -8.31
N PHE A 321 -14.10 -17.87 -8.67
CA PHE A 321 -13.38 -17.63 -9.93
C PHE A 321 -14.26 -17.75 -11.17
N ALA A 322 -15.17 -18.73 -11.21
CA ALA A 322 -16.03 -18.96 -12.36
C ALA A 322 -16.93 -17.74 -12.65
N GLU A 323 -17.47 -17.13 -11.61
CA GLU A 323 -18.32 -15.95 -11.66
C GLU A 323 -17.52 -14.70 -12.04
N ALA A 324 -16.28 -14.56 -11.56
CA ALA A 324 -15.40 -13.42 -11.79
C ALA A 324 -14.70 -13.47 -13.14
N ARG A 325 -14.56 -14.66 -13.75
CA ARG A 325 -13.76 -14.93 -14.94
C ARG A 325 -13.99 -13.90 -16.06
N GLY A 326 -15.25 -13.61 -16.39
CA GLY A 326 -15.58 -12.70 -17.48
C GLY A 326 -15.11 -11.25 -17.25
N ASP A 327 -15.25 -10.75 -16.02
CA ASP A 327 -14.79 -9.40 -15.64
C ASP A 327 -13.26 -9.34 -15.62
N ILE A 328 -12.58 -10.40 -15.15
CA ILE A 328 -11.11 -10.54 -15.16
C ILE A 328 -10.59 -10.59 -16.61
N GLU A 329 -11.17 -11.43 -17.48
CA GLU A 329 -10.79 -11.51 -18.91
C GLU A 329 -10.90 -10.17 -19.61
N LYS A 330 -11.98 -9.43 -19.36
CA LYS A 330 -12.18 -8.08 -19.91
C LYS A 330 -11.10 -7.11 -19.45
N TYR A 331 -10.74 -7.13 -18.17
CA TYR A 331 -9.70 -6.27 -17.62
C TYR A 331 -8.33 -6.60 -18.20
N VAL A 332 -7.92 -7.87 -18.17
CA VAL A 332 -6.64 -8.34 -18.70
C VAL A 332 -6.53 -8.06 -20.20
N GLY A 333 -7.61 -8.34 -20.97
CA GLY A 333 -7.67 -8.07 -22.40
C GLY A 333 -7.51 -6.58 -22.74
N GLY A 334 -8.09 -5.70 -21.94
CA GLY A 334 -7.97 -4.24 -22.08
C GLY A 334 -6.57 -3.69 -21.76
N LYS A 335 -5.70 -4.47 -21.10
CA LYS A 335 -4.31 -4.09 -20.82
C LYS A 335 -3.30 -4.60 -21.86
N LYS A 336 -3.73 -5.34 -22.88
CA LYS A 336 -2.88 -5.70 -24.02
C LYS A 336 -2.40 -4.42 -24.71
N GLY A 337 -1.07 -4.17 -24.69
CA GLY A 337 -0.46 -2.96 -25.26
C GLY A 337 -0.08 -1.89 -24.22
N TYR A 338 -0.24 -2.15 -22.95
CA TYR A 338 0.32 -1.29 -21.90
C TYR A 338 1.84 -1.19 -22.04
N LYS A 339 2.34 0.05 -22.26
CA LYS A 339 3.77 0.29 -22.41
C LYS A 339 4.42 0.35 -21.04
N LYS A 340 5.17 -0.68 -20.69
CA LYS A 340 6.01 -0.73 -19.49
C LYS A 340 7.22 0.18 -19.65
N ASN A 341 7.72 0.67 -18.52
CA ASN A 341 9.03 1.26 -18.47
C ASN A 341 10.07 0.16 -18.77
N LYS A 342 10.92 0.40 -19.78
CA LYS A 342 12.06 -0.48 -20.06
C LYS A 342 13.26 0.13 -19.36
N TYR A 343 13.86 -0.63 -18.45
CA TYR A 343 15.07 -0.22 -17.75
C TYR A 343 16.29 -0.76 -18.47
N LYS A 344 17.32 0.06 -18.61
CA LYS A 344 18.68 -0.36 -18.96
C LYS A 344 19.47 -0.28 -17.66
N TYR A 345 20.09 -1.39 -17.29
CA TYR A 345 20.92 -1.43 -16.11
C TYR A 345 22.33 -1.01 -16.49
N ASP A 346 22.87 0.01 -15.83
CA ASP A 346 24.28 0.35 -15.92
C ASP A 346 25.11 -0.52 -14.98
N ASP A 347 26.44 -0.53 -15.18
CA ASP A 347 27.36 -1.35 -14.37
C ASP A 347 27.30 -1.00 -12.88
N ARG A 348 26.92 0.23 -12.53
CA ARG A 348 26.73 0.64 -11.14
C ARG A 348 25.49 -0.01 -10.53
N THR A 349 24.37 0.02 -11.23
CA THR A 349 23.13 -0.65 -10.81
C THR A 349 23.32 -2.14 -10.63
N ILE A 350 23.99 -2.79 -11.58
CA ILE A 350 24.29 -4.22 -11.53
C ILE A 350 25.08 -4.54 -10.26
N ARG A 351 26.21 -3.86 -10.04
CA ARG A 351 27.02 -4.09 -8.82
C ARG A 351 26.25 -3.85 -7.53
N LEU A 352 25.47 -2.76 -7.43
CA LEU A 352 24.69 -2.46 -6.23
C LEU A 352 23.68 -3.56 -5.91
N VAL A 353 23.00 -4.10 -6.91
CA VAL A 353 22.03 -5.19 -6.72
C VAL A 353 22.73 -6.48 -6.36
N GLU A 354 23.82 -6.85 -7.04
CA GLU A 354 24.60 -8.07 -6.74
C GLU A 354 25.22 -8.03 -5.34
N GLU A 355 25.78 -6.89 -4.94
CA GLU A 355 26.41 -6.75 -3.62
C GLU A 355 25.40 -6.78 -2.46
N ASN A 356 24.18 -6.27 -2.67
CA ASN A 356 23.19 -6.09 -1.61
C ASN A 356 22.04 -7.10 -1.64
N TRP A 357 21.70 -7.67 -2.80
CA TRP A 357 20.50 -8.51 -3.00
C TRP A 357 20.81 -9.87 -3.67
N ASP A 358 22.07 -10.35 -3.64
CA ASP A 358 22.50 -11.63 -4.17
C ASP A 358 21.65 -12.81 -3.66
N PHE A 359 21.20 -12.74 -2.41
CA PHE A 359 20.30 -13.72 -1.83
C PHE A 359 18.98 -13.87 -2.63
N ALA A 360 18.41 -12.77 -3.10
CA ALA A 360 17.16 -12.79 -3.87
C ALA A 360 17.39 -13.26 -5.30
N LEU A 361 18.52 -12.88 -5.91
CA LEU A 361 18.95 -13.37 -7.22
C LEU A 361 19.08 -14.88 -7.23
N LYS A 362 19.79 -15.44 -6.24
CA LYS A 362 20.04 -16.88 -6.12
C LYS A 362 18.78 -17.68 -5.80
N GLN A 363 17.98 -17.23 -4.82
CA GLN A 363 16.80 -17.98 -4.40
C GLN A 363 15.77 -18.13 -5.50
N TRP A 364 15.63 -17.10 -6.34
CA TRP A 364 14.61 -17.06 -7.37
C TRP A 364 15.14 -17.25 -8.78
N ASP A 365 16.45 -17.63 -8.92
CA ASP A 365 17.10 -17.86 -10.20
C ASP A 365 16.89 -16.72 -11.20
N TYR A 366 17.22 -15.50 -10.75
CA TYR A 366 17.23 -14.34 -11.61
C TYR A 366 18.66 -14.05 -12.09
N ASN A 367 18.81 -14.06 -13.41
CA ASN A 367 20.03 -13.71 -14.12
C ASN A 367 19.81 -12.43 -14.94
N LEU A 368 20.91 -11.77 -15.37
CA LEU A 368 20.89 -10.63 -16.29
C LEU A 368 20.47 -11.03 -17.69
#